data_8ee1041a6a633e00db23288125dcfd20
#
_entry.id   8ee1041a6a633e00db23288125dcfd20
#
_cell.length_a   1.000
_cell.length_b   1.000
_cell.length_c   1.000
_cell.angle_alpha   90.00
_cell.angle_beta   90.00
_cell.angle_gamma   90.00
#
_symmetry.space_group_name_H-M   'P 1'
#
loop_
_entity.id
_entity.type
_entity.pdbx_description
1 polymer ?
#
loop_
_entity_poly.entity_id
_entity_poly.type
_entity_poly.pdbx_seq_one_letter_code
_entity_poly.pdbx_strand_id
1 'polypeptide(L)'
;MIFEMQNYAAMKDALEKLCRFLDGHDVPAERVFDSKLVASELVGNVFRHSNGVARLQGEVNDGFVELVVFSTAAYIPPENSRPADVYAEHGRGLFLVDNVCEERTLTESGGIRVRIKIR
;
A
#
# COMPACT_ATOMS: atom_id res chain seq x y z
N MET A 1 -1.40 10.91 -6.91
CA MET A 1 -0.07 10.48 -7.38
C MET A 1 -0.05 8.98 -7.63
N ILE A 2 0.71 8.54 -8.60
CA ILE A 2 0.83 7.12 -8.96
C ILE A 2 2.30 6.81 -9.19
N PHE A 3 2.77 5.69 -8.62
CA PHE A 3 4.12 5.17 -8.83
C PHE A 3 4.07 3.72 -9.27
N GLU A 4 4.99 3.34 -10.16
CA GLU A 4 5.23 1.94 -10.53
C GLU A 4 6.63 1.55 -10.07
N MET A 5 6.75 0.36 -9.48
CA MET A 5 7.99 -0.13 -8.90
C MET A 5 8.22 -1.58 -9.30
N GLN A 6 9.43 -1.88 -9.80
CA GLN A 6 9.82 -3.22 -10.21
C GLN A 6 10.62 -3.95 -9.14
N ASN A 7 11.18 -3.20 -8.19
CA ASN A 7 12.09 -3.75 -7.18
C ASN A 7 12.14 -2.86 -5.94
N TYR A 8 12.87 -3.30 -4.93
CA TYR A 8 12.97 -2.56 -3.67
C TYR A 8 13.68 -1.21 -3.79
N ALA A 9 14.62 -1.08 -4.73
CA ALA A 9 15.30 0.19 -4.95
C ALA A 9 14.30 1.24 -5.49
N ALA A 10 13.46 0.84 -6.44
CA ALA A 10 12.40 1.70 -6.97
C ALA A 10 11.36 2.02 -5.89
N MET A 11 11.06 1.05 -5.02
CA MET A 11 10.15 1.25 -3.90
C MET A 11 10.68 2.34 -2.96
N LYS A 12 11.95 2.27 -2.60
CA LYS A 12 12.57 3.26 -1.72
C LYS A 12 12.41 4.67 -2.27
N ASP A 13 12.71 4.85 -3.57
CA ASP A 13 12.57 6.13 -4.24
C ASP A 13 11.12 6.61 -4.25
N ALA A 14 10.18 5.71 -4.56
CA ALA A 14 8.77 6.03 -4.59
C ALA A 14 8.25 6.43 -3.20
N LEU A 15 8.70 5.75 -2.14
CA LEU A 15 8.30 6.07 -0.78
C LEU A 15 8.81 7.45 -0.34
N GLU A 16 10.01 7.83 -0.76
CA GLU A 16 10.52 9.19 -0.50
C GLU A 16 9.64 10.24 -1.17
N LYS A 17 9.23 9.99 -2.41
CA LYS A 17 8.33 10.88 -3.14
C LYS A 17 6.94 10.93 -2.51
N LEU A 18 6.46 9.81 -2.01
CA LEU A 18 5.19 9.77 -1.27
C LEU A 18 5.26 10.67 -0.03
N CYS A 19 6.34 10.58 0.72
CA CYS A 19 6.51 11.41 1.92
C CYS A 19 6.51 12.90 1.58
N ARG A 20 7.17 13.29 0.50
CA ARG A 20 7.19 14.68 0.05
C ARG A 20 5.80 15.15 -0.39
N PHE A 21 5.06 14.28 -1.08
CA PHE A 21 3.70 14.58 -1.50
C PHE A 21 2.80 14.83 -0.29
N LEU A 22 2.87 13.96 0.71
CA LEU A 22 2.06 14.08 1.92
C LEU A 22 2.46 15.32 2.74
N ASP A 23 3.75 15.58 2.84
CA ASP A 23 4.27 16.76 3.51
C ASP A 23 3.75 18.04 2.85
N GLY A 24 3.71 18.07 1.53
CA GLY A 24 3.17 19.19 0.76
C GLY A 24 1.68 19.39 0.92
N HIS A 25 0.97 18.39 1.45
CA HIS A 25 -0.47 18.46 1.75
C HIS A 25 -0.75 18.64 3.24
N ASP A 26 0.25 19.10 3.99
CA ASP A 26 0.14 19.38 5.43
C ASP A 26 -0.25 18.17 6.28
N VAL A 27 0.12 16.98 5.84
CA VAL A 27 -0.08 15.77 6.62
C VAL A 27 0.94 15.77 7.78
N PRO A 28 0.50 15.57 9.03
CA PRO A 28 1.42 15.54 10.16
C PRO A 28 2.51 14.46 10.00
N ALA A 29 3.71 14.74 10.52
CA ALA A 29 4.87 13.85 10.37
C ALA A 29 4.58 12.41 10.81
N GLU A 30 3.81 12.22 11.89
CA GLU A 30 3.42 10.89 12.35
C GLU A 30 2.59 10.14 11.32
N ARG A 31 1.70 10.84 10.64
CA ARG A 31 0.84 10.23 9.62
C ARG A 31 1.61 9.98 8.32
N VAL A 32 2.60 10.82 8.02
CA VAL A 32 3.52 10.57 6.91
C VAL A 32 4.31 9.29 7.16
N PHE A 33 4.85 9.14 8.37
CA PHE A 33 5.57 7.92 8.75
C PHE A 33 4.68 6.68 8.66
N ASP A 34 3.47 6.75 9.20
CA ASP A 34 2.49 5.66 9.14
C ASP A 34 2.18 5.27 7.70
N SER A 35 1.99 6.26 6.84
CA SER A 35 1.68 6.04 5.42
C SER A 35 2.84 5.35 4.70
N LYS A 36 4.07 5.79 4.96
CA LYS A 36 5.27 5.15 4.41
C LYS A 36 5.37 3.70 4.84
N LEU A 37 5.15 3.43 6.12
CA LEU A 37 5.23 2.10 6.70
C LEU A 37 4.19 1.17 6.08
N VAL A 38 2.94 1.62 6.00
CA VAL A 38 1.85 0.85 5.39
C VAL A 38 2.14 0.59 3.91
N ALA A 39 2.54 1.60 3.17
CA ALA A 39 2.86 1.45 1.75
C ALA A 39 3.99 0.44 1.55
N SER A 40 5.03 0.48 2.38
CA SER A 40 6.15 -0.47 2.27
C SER A 40 5.71 -1.91 2.52
N GLU A 41 4.81 -2.13 3.48
CA GLU A 41 4.28 -3.47 3.74
C GLU A 41 3.44 -3.99 2.58
N LEU A 42 2.56 -3.16 2.05
CA LEU A 42 1.68 -3.57 0.95
C LEU A 42 2.44 -3.79 -0.35
N VAL A 43 3.38 -2.91 -0.68
CA VAL A 43 4.22 -3.06 -1.87
C VAL A 43 5.14 -4.28 -1.72
N GLY A 44 5.71 -4.46 -0.54
CA GLY A 44 6.54 -5.63 -0.25
C GLY A 44 5.78 -6.95 -0.44
N ASN A 45 4.51 -6.98 -0.07
CA ASN A 45 3.66 -8.14 -0.31
C ASN A 45 3.51 -8.44 -1.80
N VAL A 46 3.35 -7.42 -2.64
CA VAL A 46 3.28 -7.61 -4.10
C VAL A 46 4.58 -8.26 -4.60
N PHE A 47 5.73 -7.78 -4.15
CA PHE A 47 7.02 -8.32 -4.58
C PHE A 47 7.23 -9.77 -4.12
N ARG A 48 6.72 -10.14 -2.94
CA ARG A 48 6.86 -11.51 -2.43
C ARG A 48 5.91 -12.51 -3.09
N HIS A 49 4.74 -12.05 -3.50
CA HIS A 49 3.66 -12.94 -3.96
C HIS A 49 3.30 -12.78 -5.43
N SER A 50 3.98 -11.88 -6.14
CA SER A 50 3.72 -11.62 -7.55
C SER A 50 5.05 -11.35 -8.24
N ASN A 51 5.18 -11.81 -9.48
CA ASN A 51 6.33 -11.50 -10.32
C ASN A 51 6.14 -10.18 -11.08
N GLY A 52 5.10 -9.44 -10.71
CA GLY A 52 4.74 -8.23 -11.42
C GLY A 52 5.33 -6.97 -10.84
N VAL A 53 4.99 -5.90 -11.50
CA VAL A 53 5.29 -4.54 -11.06
C VAL A 53 4.24 -4.14 -10.05
N ALA A 54 4.68 -3.54 -8.94
CA ALA A 54 3.76 -2.97 -7.98
C ALA A 54 3.38 -1.56 -8.41
N ARG A 55 2.12 -1.22 -8.23
CA ARG A 55 1.63 0.15 -8.46
C ARG A 55 1.05 0.68 -7.16
N LEU A 56 1.48 1.88 -6.80
CA LEU A 56 1.01 2.58 -5.60
C LEU A 56 0.32 3.87 -6.02
N GLN A 57 -0.91 4.03 -5.59
CA GLN A 57 -1.64 5.30 -5.73
C GLN A 57 -1.80 5.93 -4.37
N GLY A 58 -1.56 7.24 -4.27
CA GLY A 58 -1.72 7.99 -3.03
C GLY A 58 -2.53 9.26 -3.27
N GLU A 59 -3.48 9.51 -2.37
CA GLU A 59 -4.32 10.71 -2.40
C GLU A 59 -4.54 11.21 -0.97
N VAL A 60 -4.84 12.49 -0.85
CA VAL A 60 -5.27 13.08 0.41
C VAL A 60 -6.69 13.63 0.19
N ASN A 61 -7.67 13.01 0.84
CA ASN A 61 -9.08 13.37 0.67
C ASN A 61 -9.82 13.29 1.99
N ASP A 62 -10.63 14.28 2.27
CA ASP A 62 -11.60 14.27 3.38
C ASP A 62 -10.99 13.95 4.75
N GLY A 63 -9.76 14.41 4.98
CA GLY A 63 -9.08 14.17 6.27
C GLY A 63 -8.42 12.80 6.37
N PHE A 64 -8.25 12.11 5.24
CA PHE A 64 -7.60 10.81 5.17
C PHE A 64 -6.49 10.79 4.12
N VAL A 65 -5.46 9.99 4.39
CA VAL A 65 -4.53 9.54 3.35
C VAL A 65 -5.11 8.25 2.80
N GLU A 66 -5.33 8.20 1.50
CA GLU A 66 -5.81 6.99 0.83
C GLU A 66 -4.68 6.40 0.00
N LEU A 67 -4.38 5.13 0.22
CA LEU A 67 -3.37 4.39 -0.52
C LEU A 67 -4.01 3.18 -1.18
N VAL A 68 -3.68 2.95 -2.45
CA VAL A 68 -4.09 1.75 -3.17
C VAL A 68 -2.84 1.10 -3.74
N VAL A 69 -2.67 -0.17 -3.45
CA VAL A 69 -1.52 -0.95 -3.93
C VAL A 69 -2.03 -2.16 -4.70
N PHE A 70 -1.51 -2.38 -5.90
CA PHE A 70 -1.86 -3.56 -6.70
C PHE A 70 -0.71 -3.95 -7.62
N SER A 71 -0.78 -5.18 -8.13
CA SER A 71 0.17 -5.68 -9.11
C SER A 71 -0.34 -5.38 -10.52
N THR A 72 0.53 -4.91 -11.40
CA THR A 72 0.18 -4.69 -12.82
C THR A 72 0.32 -5.95 -13.64
N ALA A 73 1.01 -6.97 -13.13
CA ALA A 73 1.05 -8.27 -13.79
C ALA A 73 -0.28 -8.97 -13.61
N ALA A 74 -0.65 -9.79 -14.59
CA ALA A 74 -1.81 -10.65 -14.46
C ALA A 74 -1.51 -11.64 -13.31
N TYR A 75 -1.88 -11.29 -12.11
CA TYR A 75 -1.81 -12.19 -10.97
C TYR A 75 -3.06 -13.04 -11.03
N ILE A 76 -2.85 -14.31 -11.35
CA ILE A 76 -3.94 -15.29 -11.27
C ILE A 76 -3.74 -15.98 -9.92
N PRO A 77 -4.55 -15.64 -8.90
CA PRO A 77 -4.44 -16.37 -7.65
C PRO A 77 -4.74 -17.84 -7.89
N PRO A 78 -4.04 -18.76 -7.21
CA PRO A 78 -4.42 -20.18 -7.26
C PRO A 78 -5.90 -20.32 -6.96
N GLU A 79 -6.57 -21.23 -7.65
CA GLU A 79 -8.04 -21.39 -7.52
C GLU A 79 -8.53 -21.54 -6.09
N ASN A 80 -7.68 -22.02 -5.21
CA ASN A 80 -8.01 -22.27 -3.81
C ASN A 80 -7.50 -21.22 -2.85
N SER A 81 -6.86 -20.16 -3.33
CA SER A 81 -6.40 -19.09 -2.43
C SER A 81 -7.23 -17.84 -2.64
N ARG A 82 -7.73 -17.32 -1.56
CA ARG A 82 -8.40 -16.01 -1.58
C ARG A 82 -7.32 -14.93 -1.64
N PRO A 83 -7.56 -13.79 -2.30
CA PRO A 83 -6.62 -12.69 -2.24
C PRO A 83 -6.21 -12.33 -0.82
N ALA A 84 -7.13 -12.44 0.14
CA ALA A 84 -6.85 -12.23 1.56
C ALA A 84 -5.85 -13.23 2.13
N ASP A 85 -5.81 -14.45 1.63
CA ASP A 85 -4.89 -15.49 2.13
C ASP A 85 -3.44 -15.21 1.74
N VAL A 86 -3.23 -14.60 0.58
CA VAL A 86 -1.90 -14.20 0.13
C VAL A 86 -1.29 -13.18 1.09
N TYR A 87 -2.11 -12.27 1.60
CA TYR A 87 -1.67 -11.25 2.55
C TYR A 87 -1.63 -11.79 3.98
N ALA A 88 -2.42 -12.80 4.29
CA ALA A 88 -2.50 -13.38 5.63
C ALA A 88 -1.24 -14.17 6.03
N GLU A 89 -0.44 -14.64 5.07
CA GLU A 89 0.82 -15.31 5.35
C GLU A 89 1.84 -14.41 6.09
N HIS A 90 1.64 -13.11 5.99
CA HIS A 90 2.48 -12.12 6.66
C HIS A 90 1.67 -11.39 7.72
N GLY A 91 1.15 -12.17 8.69
CA GLY A 91 0.27 -11.65 9.72
C GLY A 91 0.79 -10.42 10.46
N ARG A 92 2.12 -10.25 10.58
CA ARG A 92 2.71 -9.07 11.20
C ARG A 92 2.51 -7.82 10.36
N GLY A 93 2.70 -7.93 9.03
CA GLY A 93 2.51 -6.81 8.12
C GLY A 93 1.07 -6.31 8.11
N LEU A 94 0.12 -7.23 7.98
CA LEU A 94 -1.30 -6.88 7.99
C LEU A 94 -1.77 -6.43 9.37
N PHE A 95 -1.24 -7.02 10.43
CA PHE A 95 -1.52 -6.55 11.79
C PHE A 95 -1.13 -5.09 11.95
N LEU A 96 0.06 -4.73 11.47
CA LEU A 96 0.53 -3.35 11.50
C LEU A 96 -0.39 -2.43 10.68
N VAL A 97 -0.75 -2.85 9.47
CA VAL A 97 -1.66 -2.09 8.61
C VAL A 97 -3.00 -1.87 9.32
N ASP A 98 -3.57 -2.91 9.90
CA ASP A 98 -4.85 -2.83 10.58
C ASP A 98 -4.81 -1.96 11.84
N ASN A 99 -3.65 -1.84 12.49
CA ASN A 99 -3.51 -0.95 13.65
C ASN A 99 -3.40 0.52 13.25
N VAL A 100 -2.84 0.79 12.09
CA VAL A 100 -2.58 2.16 11.62
C VAL A 100 -3.76 2.70 10.80
N CYS A 101 -4.40 1.84 10.02
CA CYS A 101 -5.43 2.25 9.07
C CYS A 101 -6.82 2.16 9.69
N GLU A 102 -7.65 3.16 9.40
CA GLU A 102 -9.08 3.12 9.78
C GLU A 102 -9.84 2.08 8.97
N GLU A 103 -9.41 1.85 7.74
CA GLU A 103 -10.13 0.98 6.82
C GLU A 103 -9.17 0.30 5.87
N ARG A 104 -9.42 -0.97 5.60
CA ARG A 104 -8.70 -1.75 4.62
C ARG A 104 -9.71 -2.55 3.80
N THR A 105 -9.72 -2.33 2.48
CA THR A 105 -10.66 -3.01 1.57
C THR A 105 -9.91 -3.58 0.38
N LEU A 106 -10.47 -4.66 -0.19
CA LEU A 106 -9.97 -5.20 -1.46
C LEU A 106 -10.67 -4.47 -2.61
N THR A 107 -9.92 -4.13 -3.64
CA THR A 107 -10.47 -3.53 -4.84
C THR A 107 -10.93 -4.61 -5.81
N GLU A 108 -11.79 -4.25 -6.78
CA GLU A 108 -12.26 -5.17 -7.81
C GLU A 108 -11.11 -5.74 -8.65
N SER A 109 -10.03 -4.98 -8.80
CA SER A 109 -8.85 -5.39 -9.56
C SER A 109 -7.86 -6.23 -8.75
N GLY A 110 -8.21 -6.62 -7.52
CA GLY A 110 -7.36 -7.44 -6.67
C GLY A 110 -6.33 -6.68 -5.87
N GLY A 111 -6.41 -5.36 -5.84
CA GLY A 111 -5.53 -4.52 -5.02
C GLY A 111 -6.06 -4.33 -3.61
N ILE A 112 -5.26 -3.67 -2.78
CA ILE A 112 -5.67 -3.27 -1.44
C ILE A 112 -5.74 -1.77 -1.35
N ARG A 113 -6.85 -1.27 -0.85
CA ARG A 113 -7.05 0.14 -0.54
C ARG A 113 -7.10 0.30 0.97
N VAL A 114 -6.36 1.29 1.46
CA VAL A 114 -6.36 1.63 2.88
C VAL A 114 -6.60 3.12 3.07
N ARG A 115 -7.16 3.47 4.23
CA ARG A 115 -7.39 4.86 4.61
C ARG A 115 -6.76 5.10 5.97
N ILE A 116 -5.93 6.13 6.06
CA ILE A 116 -5.24 6.52 7.28
C ILE A 116 -5.78 7.88 7.70
N LYS A 117 -6.37 7.94 8.89
CA LYS A 117 -6.93 9.17 9.40
C LYS A 117 -5.83 10.16 9.73
N ILE A 118 -5.95 11.38 9.22
CA ILE A 118 -4.95 12.43 9.42
C ILE A 118 -5.05 13.05 10.81
N ARG A 119 -6.27 13.23 11.31
CA ARG A 119 -6.49 13.91 12.59
C ARG A 119 -7.54 13.22 13.43
#